data_92ebdeec1415ec10fc73257fcaf6b406
#
_entry.id   92ebdeec1415ec10fc73257fcaf6b406
#
_cell.length_a   1.000
_cell.length_b   1.000
_cell.length_c   1.000
_cell.angle_alpha   90.00
_cell.angle_beta   90.00
_cell.angle_gamma   90.00
#
_symmetry.space_group_name_H-M   'P 1'
#
loop_
_entity.id
_entity.type
_entity.pdbx_description
1 polymer ?
#
loop_
_entity_poly.entity_id
_entity_poly.type
_entity_poly.pdbx_seq_one_letter_code
_entity_poly.pdbx_strand_id
1 'polypeptide(L)'
;FKMKTRVKTEDGFELSTICRQLKLVSSYGKKYATDCANVQGLFRIIQSIPSPKAEPFKQWLARVGYERIQDMSDPARSLDRAREYWQQHGRSEKWIQQRMMGQETRNKLTDYWKEHEIKGEGEYAILTNIIHRKWSGVPLKEHKAIKGLKTQNLRDHMNEAELIFTALAELSTRQIAESTGGIKTKNEGLLTANWSTLAS
;
A
#
# COMPACT_ATOMS: atom_id res chain seq x y z
N PHE A 1 22.04 -27.17 -5.04
CA PHE A 1 23.32 -27.36 -4.33
C PHE A 1 24.40 -26.39 -4.81
N LYS A 2 24.69 -26.32 -6.11
CA LYS A 2 25.74 -25.44 -6.68
C LYS A 2 25.55 -23.95 -6.38
N MET A 3 24.32 -23.46 -6.31
CA MET A 3 24.02 -22.05 -6.06
C MET A 3 24.27 -21.65 -4.60
N LYS A 4 23.94 -22.53 -3.63
CA LYS A 4 24.22 -22.27 -2.20
C LYS A 4 25.72 -22.14 -1.92
N THR A 5 26.53 -22.97 -2.55
CA THR A 5 28.01 -22.97 -2.41
C THR A 5 28.59 -21.72 -3.05
N ARG A 6 28.12 -21.34 -4.24
CA ARG A 6 28.66 -20.19 -4.99
C ARG A 6 28.39 -18.86 -4.30
N VAL A 7 27.18 -18.62 -3.81
CA VAL A 7 26.83 -17.37 -3.09
C VAL A 7 27.67 -17.21 -1.83
N LYS A 8 28.01 -18.33 -1.16
CA LYS A 8 28.89 -18.32 0.01
C LYS A 8 30.33 -18.00 -0.34
N THR A 9 30.85 -18.49 -1.47
CA THR A 9 32.26 -18.34 -1.85
C THR A 9 32.59 -17.04 -2.58
N GLU A 10 31.68 -16.55 -3.42
CA GLU A 10 31.94 -15.37 -4.27
C GLU A 10 31.41 -14.06 -3.63
N ASP A 11 30.27 -14.09 -2.95
CA ASP A 11 29.64 -12.90 -2.38
C ASP A 11 29.82 -12.76 -0.85
N GLY A 12 30.47 -13.74 -0.16
CA GLY A 12 30.60 -13.75 1.30
C GLY A 12 29.27 -13.81 2.05
N PHE A 13 28.20 -14.18 1.38
CA PHE A 13 26.83 -14.09 1.87
C PHE A 13 26.20 -15.48 1.99
N GLU A 14 25.63 -15.82 3.16
CA GLU A 14 24.96 -17.10 3.33
C GLU A 14 23.48 -17.04 2.89
N LEU A 15 23.10 -17.88 1.93
CA LEU A 15 21.70 -18.06 1.50
C LEU A 15 20.76 -18.43 2.66
N SER A 16 21.29 -19.02 3.73
CA SER A 16 20.55 -19.33 4.96
C SER A 16 19.96 -18.10 5.64
N THR A 17 20.51 -16.91 5.41
CA THR A 17 20.01 -15.66 5.99
C THR A 17 18.77 -15.12 5.26
N ILE A 18 18.57 -15.48 3.99
CA ILE A 18 17.44 -15.02 3.16
C ILE A 18 16.48 -16.13 2.76
N CYS A 19 16.88 -17.40 2.86
CA CYS A 19 16.04 -18.54 2.54
C CYS A 19 15.67 -19.31 3.80
N ARG A 20 14.38 -19.62 3.95
CA ARG A 20 13.88 -20.51 5.00
C ARG A 20 13.25 -21.74 4.36
N GLN A 21 13.47 -22.91 4.97
CA GLN A 21 12.78 -24.13 4.55
C GLN A 21 11.39 -24.17 5.18
N LEU A 22 10.39 -24.28 4.31
CA LEU A 22 8.99 -24.46 4.69
C LEU A 22 8.51 -25.82 4.15
N LYS A 23 7.68 -26.50 4.94
CA LYS A 23 6.99 -27.72 4.48
C LYS A 23 5.77 -27.32 3.69
N LEU A 24 5.88 -27.31 2.35
CA LEU A 24 4.77 -27.01 1.45
C LEU A 24 4.07 -28.28 1.02
N VAL A 25 2.75 -28.20 0.88
CA VAL A 25 1.91 -29.30 0.41
C VAL A 25 1.88 -29.26 -1.12
N SER A 26 2.23 -30.39 -1.76
CA SER A 26 2.12 -30.53 -3.21
C SER A 26 0.67 -30.75 -3.64
N SER A 27 0.42 -30.68 -4.94
CA SER A 27 -0.90 -30.99 -5.55
C SER A 27 -1.42 -32.39 -5.20
N TYR A 28 -0.54 -33.31 -4.81
CA TYR A 28 -0.86 -34.68 -4.39
C TYR A 28 -0.95 -34.87 -2.88
N GLY A 29 -1.04 -33.79 -2.10
CA GLY A 29 -1.19 -33.82 -0.64
C GLY A 29 0.08 -34.17 0.15
N LYS A 30 1.22 -34.47 -0.48
CA LYS A 30 2.50 -34.74 0.21
C LYS A 30 3.20 -33.45 0.59
N LYS A 31 3.83 -33.43 1.77
CA LYS A 31 4.61 -32.29 2.28
C LYS A 31 6.07 -32.42 1.90
N TYR A 32 6.62 -31.40 1.24
CA TYR A 32 8.05 -31.32 0.88
C TYR A 32 8.69 -30.11 1.55
N ALA A 33 9.93 -30.30 2.03
CA ALA A 33 10.77 -29.21 2.46
C ALA A 33 11.21 -28.38 1.24
N THR A 34 10.74 -27.15 1.15
CA THR A 34 10.97 -26.25 0.02
C THR A 34 11.68 -25.01 0.52
N ASP A 35 12.76 -24.61 -0.15
CA ASP A 35 13.45 -23.36 0.14
C ASP A 35 12.59 -22.17 -0.33
N CYS A 36 12.23 -21.29 0.59
CA CYS A 36 11.40 -20.12 0.34
C CYS A 36 12.17 -18.85 0.68
N ALA A 37 11.96 -17.80 -0.08
CA ALA A 37 12.51 -16.47 0.20
C ALA A 37 11.41 -15.41 0.05
N ASN A 38 11.55 -14.29 0.75
CA ASN A 38 10.72 -13.12 0.48
C ASN A 38 11.18 -12.44 -0.83
N VAL A 39 10.44 -11.44 -1.29
CA VAL A 39 10.72 -10.73 -2.57
C VAL A 39 12.12 -10.11 -2.57
N GLN A 40 12.54 -9.49 -1.48
CA GLN A 40 13.88 -8.91 -1.35
C GLN A 40 14.97 -9.98 -1.47
N GLY A 41 14.77 -11.13 -0.81
CA GLY A 41 15.67 -12.28 -0.91
C GLY A 41 15.74 -12.84 -2.33
N LEU A 42 14.61 -12.93 -3.04
CA LEU A 42 14.57 -13.34 -4.45
C LEU A 42 15.38 -12.38 -5.33
N PHE A 43 15.25 -11.07 -5.13
CA PHE A 43 16.05 -10.08 -5.87
C PHE A 43 17.55 -10.27 -5.63
N ARG A 44 17.95 -10.50 -4.38
CA ARG A 44 19.36 -10.77 -4.05
C ARG A 44 19.86 -12.07 -4.68
N ILE A 45 19.05 -13.13 -4.69
CA ILE A 45 19.39 -14.40 -5.33
C ILE A 45 19.59 -14.20 -6.85
N ILE A 46 18.69 -13.47 -7.52
CA ILE A 46 18.79 -13.25 -8.97
C ILE A 46 20.05 -12.47 -9.34
N GLN A 47 20.47 -11.51 -8.52
CA GLN A 47 21.72 -10.78 -8.71
C GLN A 47 22.95 -11.69 -8.74
N SER A 48 22.93 -12.77 -7.95
CA SER A 48 24.02 -13.76 -7.86
C SER A 48 24.00 -14.81 -8.98
N ILE A 49 22.98 -14.82 -9.85
CA ILE A 49 22.91 -15.79 -10.96
C ILE A 49 23.82 -15.34 -12.09
N PRO A 50 24.87 -16.14 -12.46
CA PRO A 50 25.78 -15.82 -13.54
C PRO A 50 25.22 -16.32 -14.87
N SER A 51 24.09 -15.79 -15.28
CA SER A 51 23.46 -16.18 -16.53
C SER A 51 23.09 -14.96 -17.35
N PRO A 52 23.38 -14.97 -18.67
CA PRO A 52 22.91 -13.93 -19.57
C PRO A 52 21.40 -13.71 -19.50
N LYS A 53 20.63 -14.74 -19.17
CA LYS A 53 19.17 -14.61 -18.99
C LYS A 53 18.76 -13.80 -17.76
N ALA A 54 19.62 -13.67 -16.78
CA ALA A 54 19.38 -12.82 -15.59
C ALA A 54 19.77 -11.36 -15.81
N GLU A 55 20.55 -11.07 -16.85
CA GLU A 55 21.10 -9.74 -17.11
C GLU A 55 20.01 -8.66 -17.32
N PRO A 56 18.96 -8.86 -18.11
CA PRO A 56 17.89 -7.86 -18.26
C PRO A 56 17.23 -7.50 -16.92
N PHE A 57 17.09 -8.46 -16.01
CA PHE A 57 16.53 -8.23 -14.69
C PHE A 57 17.51 -7.46 -13.79
N LYS A 58 18.81 -7.74 -13.86
CA LYS A 58 19.84 -6.99 -13.11
C LYS A 58 19.87 -5.53 -13.55
N GLN A 59 19.81 -5.27 -14.86
CA GLN A 59 19.75 -3.92 -15.43
C GLN A 59 18.45 -3.20 -14.99
N TRP A 60 17.34 -3.89 -14.99
CA TRP A 60 16.08 -3.33 -14.47
C TRP A 60 16.20 -2.95 -12.99
N LEU A 61 16.77 -3.80 -12.13
CA LEU A 61 17.02 -3.48 -10.72
C LEU A 61 17.95 -2.27 -10.55
N ALA A 62 19.01 -2.18 -11.34
CA ALA A 62 19.93 -1.03 -11.31
C ALA A 62 19.20 0.26 -11.70
N ARG A 63 18.34 0.22 -12.71
CA ARG A 63 17.50 1.35 -13.12
C ARG A 63 16.55 1.79 -12.01
N VAL A 64 15.82 0.85 -11.42
CA VAL A 64 14.88 1.13 -10.32
C VAL A 64 15.62 1.72 -9.11
N GLY A 65 16.80 1.20 -8.78
CA GLY A 65 17.64 1.75 -7.73
C GLY A 65 18.09 3.20 -8.02
N TYR A 66 18.50 3.47 -9.24
CA TYR A 66 18.89 4.82 -9.68
C TYR A 66 17.71 5.79 -9.64
N GLU A 67 16.54 5.39 -10.14
CA GLU A 67 15.30 6.19 -10.07
C GLU A 67 14.94 6.52 -8.61
N ARG A 68 15.11 5.56 -7.70
CA ARG A 68 14.87 5.81 -6.27
C ARG A 68 15.83 6.83 -5.67
N ILE A 69 17.10 6.80 -6.04
CA ILE A 69 18.08 7.82 -5.62
C ILE A 69 17.69 9.21 -6.16
N GLN A 70 17.25 9.28 -7.40
CA GLN A 70 16.75 10.52 -7.98
C GLN A 70 15.52 11.07 -7.24
N ASP A 71 14.59 10.20 -6.82
CA ASP A 71 13.43 10.61 -6.02
C ASP A 71 13.79 11.14 -4.64
N MET A 72 14.86 10.63 -4.06
CA MET A 72 15.35 11.14 -2.77
C MET A 72 15.95 12.55 -2.90
N SER A 73 16.52 12.88 -4.07
CA SER A 73 17.05 14.22 -4.35
C SER A 73 15.96 15.19 -4.83
N ASP A 74 14.92 14.70 -5.49
CA ASP A 74 13.78 15.46 -5.99
C ASP A 74 12.47 14.66 -5.80
N PRO A 75 11.79 14.82 -4.65
CA PRO A 75 10.56 14.08 -4.35
C PRO A 75 9.40 14.34 -5.33
N ALA A 76 9.40 15.47 -6.06
CA ALA A 76 8.37 15.78 -7.05
C ALA A 76 8.31 14.75 -8.17
N ARG A 77 9.44 14.14 -8.53
CA ARG A 77 9.52 13.07 -9.54
C ARG A 77 8.63 11.86 -9.22
N SER A 78 8.44 11.56 -7.95
CA SER A 78 7.52 10.47 -7.54
C SER A 78 6.07 10.80 -7.88
N LEU A 79 5.67 12.06 -7.77
CA LEU A 79 4.34 12.53 -8.12
C LEU A 79 4.13 12.51 -9.65
N ASP A 80 5.15 12.92 -10.41
CA ASP A 80 5.11 12.89 -11.87
C ASP A 80 4.97 11.45 -12.37
N ARG A 81 5.74 10.49 -11.84
CA ARG A 81 5.59 9.08 -12.19
C ARG A 81 4.22 8.51 -11.84
N ALA A 82 3.64 8.91 -10.69
CA ALA A 82 2.28 8.51 -10.35
C ALA A 82 1.27 9.04 -11.37
N ARG A 83 1.42 10.31 -11.80
CA ARG A 83 0.60 10.93 -12.84
C ARG A 83 0.73 10.20 -14.17
N GLU A 84 1.96 9.98 -14.64
CA GLU A 84 2.24 9.25 -15.87
C GLU A 84 1.65 7.84 -15.85
N TYR A 85 1.79 7.12 -14.74
CA TYR A 85 1.21 5.79 -14.56
C TYR A 85 -0.31 5.81 -14.81
N TRP A 86 -1.03 6.73 -14.19
CA TRP A 86 -2.49 6.83 -14.36
C TRP A 86 -2.88 7.28 -15.76
N GLN A 87 -2.13 8.18 -16.40
CA GLN A 87 -2.33 8.59 -17.79
C GLN A 87 -2.19 7.40 -18.74
N GLN A 88 -1.14 6.58 -18.59
CA GLN A 88 -0.91 5.37 -19.38
C GLN A 88 -2.03 4.33 -19.19
N HIS A 89 -2.73 4.35 -18.04
CA HIS A 89 -3.90 3.51 -17.77
C HIS A 89 -5.23 4.17 -18.17
N GLY A 90 -5.19 5.23 -18.99
CA GLY A 90 -6.36 5.85 -19.56
C GLY A 90 -7.18 6.73 -18.61
N ARG A 91 -6.58 7.17 -17.48
CA ARG A 91 -7.27 8.08 -16.56
C ARG A 91 -7.26 9.50 -17.09
N SER A 92 -8.39 10.21 -16.97
CA SER A 92 -8.49 11.62 -17.35
C SER A 92 -7.66 12.50 -16.41
N GLU A 93 -7.21 13.65 -16.90
CA GLU A 93 -6.47 14.62 -16.07
C GLU A 93 -7.31 15.05 -14.85
N LYS A 94 -8.61 15.24 -15.02
CA LYS A 94 -9.54 15.58 -13.93
C LYS A 94 -9.57 14.49 -12.86
N TRP A 95 -9.64 13.21 -13.26
CA TRP A 95 -9.58 12.09 -12.34
C TRP A 95 -8.25 12.05 -11.58
N ILE A 96 -7.14 12.29 -12.27
CA ILE A 96 -5.79 12.30 -11.67
C ILE A 96 -5.69 13.41 -10.62
N GLN A 97 -6.16 14.61 -10.93
CA GLN A 97 -6.20 15.72 -9.96
C GLN A 97 -7.00 15.34 -8.71
N GLN A 98 -8.20 14.79 -8.86
CA GLN A 98 -9.00 14.34 -7.72
C GLN A 98 -8.31 13.25 -6.90
N ARG A 99 -7.63 12.30 -7.56
CA ARG A 99 -6.89 11.23 -6.89
C ARG A 99 -5.71 11.78 -6.08
N MET A 100 -4.98 12.75 -6.60
CA MET A 100 -3.86 13.41 -5.92
C MET A 100 -4.35 14.26 -4.75
N MET A 101 -5.40 15.06 -4.92
CA MET A 101 -6.02 15.84 -3.84
C MET A 101 -6.54 14.94 -2.71
N GLY A 102 -7.17 13.82 -3.06
CA GLY A 102 -7.63 12.83 -2.09
C GLY A 102 -6.47 12.20 -1.30
N GLN A 103 -5.28 12.07 -1.89
CA GLN A 103 -4.09 11.60 -1.16
C GLN A 103 -3.62 12.63 -0.13
N GLU A 104 -3.60 13.91 -0.49
CA GLU A 104 -3.27 15.01 0.42
C GLU A 104 -4.25 15.07 1.60
N THR A 105 -5.55 14.99 1.34
CA THR A 105 -6.59 14.95 2.37
C THR A 105 -6.40 13.76 3.32
N ARG A 106 -6.07 12.60 2.76
CA ARG A 106 -5.78 11.38 3.53
C ARG A 106 -4.55 11.56 4.42
N ASN A 107 -3.48 12.14 3.91
CA ASN A 107 -2.26 12.38 4.67
C ASN A 107 -2.55 13.27 5.89
N LYS A 108 -3.24 14.38 5.70
CA LYS A 108 -3.66 15.28 6.80
C LYS A 108 -4.49 14.58 7.87
N LEU A 109 -5.42 13.69 7.48
CA LEU A 109 -6.20 12.92 8.43
C LEU A 109 -5.33 11.91 9.20
N THR A 110 -4.41 11.22 8.53
CA THR A 110 -3.52 10.25 9.19
C THR A 110 -2.50 10.93 10.10
N ASP A 111 -2.02 12.11 9.74
CA ASP A 111 -1.12 12.89 10.59
C ASP A 111 -1.86 13.38 11.85
N TYR A 112 -3.10 13.87 11.71
CA TYR A 112 -3.97 14.17 12.84
C TYR A 112 -4.14 12.94 13.77
N TRP A 113 -4.36 11.75 13.23
CA TRP A 113 -4.47 10.53 14.03
C TRP A 113 -3.18 10.21 14.80
N LYS A 114 -2.01 10.37 14.18
CA LYS A 114 -0.71 10.15 14.84
C LYS A 114 -0.50 11.11 16.02
N GLU A 115 -0.87 12.37 15.86
CA GLU A 115 -0.77 13.40 16.90
C GLU A 115 -1.72 13.13 18.08
N HIS A 116 -2.83 12.42 17.84
CA HIS A 116 -3.84 12.07 18.84
C HIS A 116 -3.75 10.61 19.33
N GLU A 117 -2.53 10.09 19.44
CA GLU A 117 -2.20 8.78 20.06
C GLU A 117 -2.75 7.53 19.34
N ILE A 118 -3.26 7.63 18.13
CA ILE A 118 -3.63 6.46 17.34
C ILE A 118 -2.34 5.88 16.73
N LYS A 119 -1.82 4.79 17.29
CA LYS A 119 -0.48 4.27 16.97
C LYS A 119 -0.47 2.94 16.20
N GLY A 120 -1.59 2.23 16.15
CA GLY A 120 -1.67 0.89 15.58
C GLY A 120 -2.13 0.87 14.11
N GLU A 121 -1.44 0.12 13.24
CA GLU A 121 -1.91 -0.10 11.86
C GLU A 121 -3.35 -0.65 11.84
N GLY A 122 -3.72 -1.49 12.82
CA GLY A 122 -5.08 -2.01 12.98
C GLY A 122 -6.10 -0.92 13.26
N GLU A 123 -5.76 0.10 14.07
CA GLU A 123 -6.66 1.22 14.38
C GLU A 123 -6.90 2.07 13.14
N TYR A 124 -5.87 2.38 12.35
CA TYR A 124 -6.02 3.08 11.07
C TYR A 124 -6.95 2.33 10.10
N ALA A 125 -6.84 1.01 10.05
CA ALA A 125 -7.70 0.19 9.20
C ALA A 125 -9.17 0.25 9.66
N ILE A 126 -9.42 0.17 10.96
CA ILE A 126 -10.76 0.27 11.55
C ILE A 126 -11.37 1.64 11.25
N LEU A 127 -10.66 2.73 11.57
CA LEU A 127 -11.11 4.11 11.34
C LEU A 127 -11.42 4.36 9.86
N THR A 128 -10.51 3.92 8.98
CA THR A 128 -10.71 4.04 7.52
C THR A 128 -11.95 3.29 7.07
N ASN A 129 -12.19 2.09 7.59
CA ASN A 129 -13.37 1.30 7.23
C ASN A 129 -14.68 1.94 7.73
N ILE A 130 -14.66 2.56 8.92
CA ILE A 130 -15.81 3.29 9.46
C ILE A 130 -16.15 4.48 8.57
N ILE A 131 -15.16 5.33 8.25
CA ILE A 131 -15.34 6.49 7.37
C ILE A 131 -15.85 6.04 6.00
N HIS A 132 -15.24 5.01 5.42
CA HIS A 132 -15.64 4.48 4.14
C HIS A 132 -17.10 4.01 4.15
N ARG A 133 -17.49 3.22 5.15
CA ARG A 133 -18.87 2.71 5.29
C ARG A 133 -19.91 3.81 5.43
N LYS A 134 -19.54 4.94 6.07
CA LYS A 134 -20.47 6.05 6.28
C LYS A 134 -20.89 6.72 4.98
N TRP A 135 -19.99 6.93 4.04
CA TRP A 135 -20.33 7.56 2.77
C TRP A 135 -20.77 6.56 1.69
N SER A 136 -20.21 5.34 1.67
CA SER A 136 -20.49 4.35 0.63
C SER A 136 -21.63 3.39 0.96
N GLY A 137 -22.03 3.30 2.24
CA GLY A 137 -23.01 2.34 2.73
C GLY A 137 -22.47 0.93 2.98
N VAL A 138 -21.29 0.60 2.44
CA VAL A 138 -20.70 -0.76 2.50
C VAL A 138 -19.29 -0.74 3.09
N PRO A 139 -18.83 -1.82 3.74
CA PRO A 139 -17.45 -1.95 4.19
C PRO A 139 -16.47 -1.92 2.99
N LEU A 140 -15.24 -1.47 3.24
CA LEU A 140 -14.20 -1.37 2.22
C LEU A 140 -13.91 -2.70 1.50
N LYS A 141 -13.95 -3.82 2.25
CA LYS A 141 -13.76 -5.16 1.68
C LYS A 141 -14.88 -5.53 0.69
N GLU A 142 -16.12 -5.22 1.04
CA GLU A 142 -17.28 -5.46 0.18
C GLU A 142 -17.25 -4.57 -1.06
N HIS A 143 -16.92 -3.28 -0.91
CA HIS A 143 -16.76 -2.38 -2.05
C HIS A 143 -15.67 -2.86 -3.02
N LYS A 144 -14.55 -3.40 -2.51
CA LYS A 144 -13.55 -4.07 -3.35
C LYS A 144 -14.13 -5.26 -4.10
N ALA A 145 -14.92 -6.09 -3.44
CA ALA A 145 -15.56 -7.26 -4.06
C ALA A 145 -16.54 -6.85 -5.17
N ILE A 146 -17.36 -5.82 -4.95
CA ILE A 146 -18.28 -5.25 -5.96
C ILE A 146 -17.50 -4.82 -7.21
N LYS A 147 -16.30 -4.25 -7.05
CA LYS A 147 -15.43 -3.85 -8.15
C LYS A 147 -14.54 -4.97 -8.70
N GLY A 148 -14.70 -6.22 -8.24
CA GLY A 148 -13.90 -7.36 -8.69
C GLY A 148 -12.43 -7.31 -8.27
N LEU A 149 -12.08 -6.53 -7.24
CA LEU A 149 -10.70 -6.33 -6.78
C LEU A 149 -10.31 -7.34 -5.69
N LYS A 150 -9.09 -7.83 -5.73
CA LYS A 150 -8.51 -8.72 -4.71
C LYS A 150 -7.59 -7.96 -3.75
N THR A 151 -6.41 -7.57 -4.24
CA THR A 151 -5.35 -6.91 -3.46
C THR A 151 -5.14 -5.45 -3.86
N GLN A 152 -5.67 -5.04 -5.00
CA GLN A 152 -5.47 -3.72 -5.60
C GLN A 152 -5.96 -2.61 -4.66
N ASN A 153 -5.42 -1.40 -4.84
CA ASN A 153 -5.89 -0.23 -4.13
C ASN A 153 -7.27 0.19 -4.66
N LEU A 154 -8.28 0.22 -3.78
CA LEU A 154 -9.64 0.57 -4.18
C LEU A 154 -9.74 1.96 -4.84
N ARG A 155 -8.98 2.95 -4.36
CA ARG A 155 -9.04 4.32 -4.88
C ARG A 155 -8.60 4.44 -6.33
N ASP A 156 -7.71 3.58 -6.79
CA ASP A 156 -7.26 3.56 -8.19
C ASP A 156 -8.34 3.00 -9.15
N HIS A 157 -9.39 2.39 -8.57
CA HIS A 157 -10.54 1.83 -9.28
C HIS A 157 -11.86 2.57 -8.99
N MET A 158 -11.80 3.68 -8.27
CA MET A 158 -12.95 4.57 -8.05
C MET A 158 -13.18 5.48 -9.25
N ASN A 159 -14.43 5.88 -9.46
CA ASN A 159 -14.77 6.97 -10.37
C ASN A 159 -14.54 8.33 -9.68
N GLU A 160 -14.70 9.44 -10.43
CA GLU A 160 -14.47 10.80 -9.91
C GLU A 160 -15.37 11.12 -8.71
N ALA A 161 -16.66 10.76 -8.75
CA ALA A 161 -17.59 11.01 -7.67
C ALA A 161 -17.19 10.25 -6.39
N GLU A 162 -16.84 8.97 -6.52
CA GLU A 162 -16.36 8.17 -5.39
C GLU A 162 -15.08 8.74 -4.75
N LEU A 163 -14.16 9.28 -5.56
CA LEU A 163 -12.96 9.95 -5.07
C LEU A 163 -13.31 11.22 -4.29
N ILE A 164 -14.25 12.03 -4.80
CA ILE A 164 -14.71 13.24 -4.15
C ILE A 164 -15.41 12.93 -2.84
N PHE A 165 -16.34 11.97 -2.80
CA PHE A 165 -17.01 11.56 -1.57
C PHE A 165 -16.04 11.00 -0.53
N THR A 166 -15.05 10.21 -0.97
CA THR A 166 -13.99 9.72 -0.06
C THR A 166 -13.22 10.88 0.57
N ALA A 167 -12.76 11.82 -0.25
CA ALA A 167 -12.00 12.98 0.23
C ALA A 167 -12.85 13.88 1.15
N LEU A 168 -14.11 14.11 0.81
CA LEU A 168 -15.03 14.89 1.63
C LEU A 168 -15.28 14.23 2.98
N ALA A 169 -15.51 12.92 3.01
CA ALA A 169 -15.71 12.18 4.25
C ALA A 169 -14.47 12.23 5.16
N GLU A 170 -13.27 12.09 4.60
CA GLU A 170 -12.01 12.18 5.32
C GLU A 170 -11.76 13.60 5.86
N LEU A 171 -12.00 14.63 5.04
CA LEU A 171 -11.88 16.03 5.44
C LEU A 171 -12.86 16.37 6.58
N SER A 172 -14.14 16.02 6.40
CA SER A 172 -15.18 16.30 7.40
C SER A 172 -14.88 15.59 8.71
N THR A 173 -14.42 14.34 8.66
CA THR A 173 -14.03 13.58 9.85
C THR A 173 -12.92 14.32 10.63
N ARG A 174 -11.89 14.81 9.94
CA ARG A 174 -10.79 15.55 10.55
C ARG A 174 -11.30 16.86 11.17
N GLN A 175 -12.05 17.66 10.43
CA GLN A 175 -12.57 18.94 10.90
C GLN A 175 -13.49 18.80 12.13
N ILE A 176 -14.36 17.80 12.15
CA ILE A 176 -15.22 17.52 13.29
C ILE A 176 -14.36 17.10 14.50
N ALA A 177 -13.37 16.23 14.30
CA ALA A 177 -12.49 15.82 15.38
C ALA A 177 -11.67 16.99 15.96
N GLU A 178 -11.16 17.88 15.12
CA GLU A 178 -10.48 19.12 15.53
C GLU A 178 -11.39 20.04 16.35
N SER A 179 -12.65 20.19 15.93
CA SER A 179 -13.62 21.08 16.62
C SER A 179 -14.14 20.52 17.93
N THR A 180 -14.18 19.19 18.09
CA THR A 180 -14.73 18.52 19.29
C THR A 180 -13.69 18.16 20.34
N GLY A 181 -12.41 18.50 20.12
CA GLY A 181 -11.33 18.27 21.09
C GLY A 181 -10.81 16.86 21.18
N GLY A 182 -10.96 16.07 20.10
CA GLY A 182 -10.25 14.79 19.94
C GLY A 182 -11.11 13.55 19.80
N ILE A 183 -10.54 12.56 19.13
CA ILE A 183 -11.06 11.19 19.06
C ILE A 183 -10.60 10.47 20.33
N LYS A 184 -11.47 10.25 21.30
CA LYS A 184 -11.16 9.39 22.44
C LYS A 184 -11.25 7.93 22.00
N THR A 185 -10.11 7.29 21.77
CA THR A 185 -10.00 5.84 21.57
C THR A 185 -9.71 5.17 22.90
N LYS A 186 -10.72 4.79 23.65
CA LYS A 186 -10.68 3.64 24.55
C LYS A 186 -12.12 3.21 24.87
N ASN A 187 -12.52 2.05 24.34
CA ASN A 187 -13.65 1.21 24.78
C ASN A 187 -15.09 1.76 24.77
N GLU A 188 -15.34 2.91 24.26
CA GLU A 188 -16.72 3.37 24.06
C GLU A 188 -16.89 3.79 22.60
N GLY A 189 -17.91 3.29 21.93
CA GLY A 189 -18.21 3.44 20.50
C GLY A 189 -18.37 4.88 20.02
N LEU A 190 -17.33 5.69 20.08
CA LEU A 190 -17.31 7.11 19.74
C LEU A 190 -16.52 7.40 18.47
N LEU A 191 -16.92 6.74 17.38
CA LEU A 191 -16.79 7.32 16.04
C LEU A 191 -18.18 7.48 15.42
N THR A 192 -19.12 7.88 16.22
CA THR A 192 -20.27 8.61 15.76
C THR A 192 -19.90 10.09 15.79
N ALA A 193 -19.00 10.53 14.91
CA ALA A 193 -19.13 11.89 14.39
C ALA A 193 -20.60 11.98 13.97
N ASN A 194 -21.34 12.84 14.62
CA ASN A 194 -22.78 12.94 14.46
C ASN A 194 -23.05 13.51 13.05
N TRP A 195 -23.02 12.67 12.03
CA TRP A 195 -23.36 13.02 10.65
C TRP A 195 -24.78 13.51 10.53
N SER A 196 -25.63 13.28 11.55
CA SER A 196 -26.96 13.84 11.66
C SER A 196 -26.94 15.37 11.81
N THR A 197 -25.84 15.97 12.30
CA THR A 197 -25.70 17.42 12.46
C THR A 197 -25.29 18.14 11.16
N LEU A 198 -24.86 17.42 10.13
CA LEU A 198 -24.54 17.99 8.81
C LEU A 198 -25.72 17.93 7.83
N ALA A 199 -26.82 17.26 8.21
CA ALA A 199 -28.03 17.13 7.38
C ALA A 199 -29.21 17.99 7.89
N SER A 200 -29.00 18.81 8.92
CA SER A 200 -29.90 19.86 9.40
C SER A 200 -29.35 21.22 9.02
#